data_88b07cf1530844d1cdbcb3276563d0cf
#
_entry.id   88b07cf1530844d1cdbcb3276563d0cf
#
_cell.length_a   1.000
_cell.length_b   1.000
_cell.length_c   1.000
_cell.angle_alpha   90.00
_cell.angle_beta   90.00
_cell.angle_gamma   90.00
#
_symmetry.space_group_name_H-M   'P 1'
#
loop_
_entity.id
_entity.type
_entity.pdbx_description
1 polymer ?
#
loop_
_entity_poly.entity_id
_entity_poly.type
_entity_poly.pdbx_seq_one_letter_code
_entity_poly.pdbx_strand_id
1 'polypeptide(L)'
;MSKISVLIVFICMSFVSCGTSKTPAKVFSIDGTWELNYITGPKIAFEGLFPGKKPTLTFNLKDDKITGNNSCNQYFGALIMDGSKINFKDAKIGMTMMACEGNGDSVYMEALNKIESYTITDDGNTLNLLLGNVVMMRFTHLK
;
A
#
# COMPACT_ATOMS: atom_id res chain seq x y z
N MET A 1 63.57 -36.51 37.14
CA MET A 1 63.51 -35.95 35.74
C MET A 1 62.13 -36.26 35.25
N SER A 2 61.23 -35.32 35.43
CA SER A 2 59.81 -35.47 35.13
C SER A 2 59.52 -34.84 33.74
N LYS A 3 59.00 -35.65 32.86
CA LYS A 3 58.54 -35.19 31.53
C LYS A 3 57.11 -34.69 31.65
N ILE A 4 56.92 -33.37 31.61
CA ILE A 4 55.62 -32.74 31.56
C ILE A 4 55.17 -32.78 30.12
N SER A 5 54.22 -33.63 29.82
CA SER A 5 53.49 -33.65 28.54
C SER A 5 52.42 -32.58 28.59
N VAL A 6 52.64 -31.49 27.85
CA VAL A 6 51.61 -30.46 27.67
C VAL A 6 50.65 -30.90 26.57
N LEU A 7 49.47 -31.31 27.00
CA LEU A 7 48.35 -31.66 26.14
C LEU A 7 47.63 -30.36 25.68
N ILE A 8 47.96 -29.87 24.50
CA ILE A 8 47.26 -28.73 23.89
C ILE A 8 45.95 -29.24 23.36
N VAL A 9 44.85 -28.96 24.09
CA VAL A 9 43.50 -29.19 23.63
C VAL A 9 43.14 -28.07 22.66
N PHE A 10 43.12 -28.35 21.36
CA PHE A 10 42.62 -27.46 20.32
C PHE A 10 41.09 -27.45 20.39
N ILE A 11 40.54 -26.45 21.04
CA ILE A 11 39.10 -26.19 21.01
C ILE A 11 38.80 -25.54 19.67
N CYS A 12 38.33 -26.31 18.71
CA CYS A 12 37.72 -25.82 17.48
C CYS A 12 36.38 -25.17 17.81
N MET A 13 36.37 -23.86 18.02
CA MET A 13 35.12 -23.08 18.02
C MET A 13 34.58 -23.02 16.60
N SER A 14 33.67 -23.92 16.29
CA SER A 14 32.84 -23.86 15.07
C SER A 14 31.90 -22.67 15.20
N PHE A 15 32.28 -21.54 14.61
CA PHE A 15 31.35 -20.43 14.39
C PHE A 15 30.31 -20.89 13.36
N VAL A 16 29.16 -21.35 13.87
CA VAL A 16 27.96 -21.53 13.07
C VAL A 16 27.51 -20.14 12.68
N SER A 17 27.99 -19.62 11.56
CA SER A 17 27.50 -18.43 10.91
C SER A 17 26.08 -18.73 10.42
N CYS A 18 25.10 -18.28 11.19
CA CYS A 18 23.71 -18.27 10.79
C CYS A 18 23.57 -17.21 9.67
N GLY A 19 23.81 -17.63 8.43
CA GLY A 19 23.57 -16.80 7.25
C GLY A 19 22.08 -16.60 7.10
N THR A 20 21.59 -15.46 7.57
CA THR A 20 20.21 -15.01 7.28
C THR A 20 20.13 -14.75 5.78
N SER A 21 19.75 -15.75 5.02
CA SER A 21 19.41 -15.58 3.60
C SER A 21 18.19 -14.65 3.55
N LYS A 22 18.44 -13.35 3.36
CA LYS A 22 17.39 -12.42 2.96
C LYS A 22 16.98 -12.82 1.54
N THR A 23 15.95 -13.65 1.42
CA THR A 23 15.25 -13.84 0.16
C THR A 23 14.87 -12.46 -0.36
N PRO A 24 15.26 -12.06 -1.58
CA PRO A 24 14.87 -10.76 -2.11
C PRO A 24 13.35 -10.66 -2.05
N ALA A 25 12.84 -9.65 -1.32
CA ALA A 25 11.41 -9.42 -1.25
C ALA A 25 10.90 -9.19 -2.68
N LYS A 26 9.93 -10.00 -3.11
CA LYS A 26 9.30 -9.83 -4.41
C LYS A 26 8.65 -8.46 -4.43
N VAL A 27 9.11 -7.56 -5.28
CA VAL A 27 8.54 -6.24 -5.46
C VAL A 27 7.36 -6.37 -6.41
N PHE A 28 6.17 -6.05 -5.92
CA PHE A 28 4.95 -6.01 -6.71
C PHE A 28 4.73 -4.60 -7.26
N SER A 29 4.22 -4.52 -8.49
CA SER A 29 3.88 -3.25 -9.12
C SER A 29 2.55 -2.73 -8.57
N ILE A 30 2.45 -1.42 -8.37
CA ILE A 30 1.19 -0.73 -8.07
C ILE A 30 0.34 -0.50 -9.33
N ASP A 31 0.95 -0.66 -10.52
CA ASP A 31 0.29 -0.43 -11.81
C ASP A 31 -1.00 -1.24 -11.96
N GLY A 32 -2.03 -0.65 -12.56
CA GLY A 32 -3.32 -1.30 -12.76
C GLY A 32 -4.44 -0.72 -11.92
N THR A 33 -5.56 -1.44 -11.88
CA THR A 33 -6.81 -0.98 -11.26
C THR A 33 -7.08 -1.71 -9.95
N TRP A 34 -7.47 -0.95 -8.94
CA TRP A 34 -7.70 -1.38 -7.58
C TRP A 34 -9.09 -0.97 -7.11
N GLU A 35 -9.85 -1.89 -6.51
CA GLU A 35 -11.17 -1.64 -5.94
C GLU A 35 -11.11 -1.55 -4.43
N LEU A 36 -11.67 -0.49 -3.85
CA LEU A 36 -11.73 -0.27 -2.41
C LEU A 36 -12.53 -1.36 -1.72
N ASN A 37 -11.97 -1.94 -0.66
CA ASN A 37 -12.67 -2.91 0.21
C ASN A 37 -12.65 -2.51 1.70
N TYR A 38 -11.90 -1.47 2.07
CA TYR A 38 -11.84 -0.97 3.43
C TYR A 38 -11.43 0.49 3.47
N ILE A 39 -12.06 1.28 4.34
CA ILE A 39 -11.70 2.64 4.68
C ILE A 39 -11.88 2.87 6.18
N THR A 40 -10.89 3.48 6.85
CA THR A 40 -10.97 3.79 8.27
C THR A 40 -11.52 5.20 8.51
N GLY A 41 -12.12 5.42 9.68
CA GLY A 41 -12.58 6.72 10.16
C GLY A 41 -14.07 6.94 10.15
N PRO A 42 -14.83 6.57 9.12
CA PRO A 42 -16.28 6.77 9.13
C PRO A 42 -16.99 5.96 10.22
N LYS A 43 -18.07 6.53 10.78
CA LYS A 43 -18.97 5.82 11.70
C LYS A 43 -20.03 4.98 10.98
N ILE A 44 -20.10 5.08 9.64
CA ILE A 44 -21.03 4.36 8.78
C ILE A 44 -20.31 3.12 8.24
N ALA A 45 -21.02 1.97 8.21
CA ALA A 45 -20.49 0.75 7.61
C ALA A 45 -20.13 0.97 6.12
N PHE A 46 -19.15 0.19 5.63
CA PHE A 46 -18.63 0.32 4.27
C PHE A 46 -19.72 0.26 3.20
N GLU A 47 -20.65 -0.70 3.33
CA GLU A 47 -21.78 -0.88 2.42
C GLU A 47 -22.77 0.29 2.49
N GLY A 48 -22.89 0.96 3.63
CA GLY A 48 -23.70 2.15 3.78
C GLY A 48 -23.07 3.42 3.18
N LEU A 49 -21.72 3.47 3.12
CA LEU A 49 -21.02 4.54 2.44
C LEU A 49 -21.05 4.38 0.91
N PHE A 50 -20.97 3.14 0.43
CA PHE A 50 -20.84 2.83 -0.99
C PHE A 50 -21.90 1.79 -1.44
N PRO A 51 -23.20 2.11 -1.34
CA PRO A 51 -24.28 1.12 -1.54
C PRO A 51 -24.41 0.63 -2.99
N GLY A 52 -24.00 1.45 -3.97
CA GLY A 52 -24.20 1.12 -5.39
C GLY A 52 -22.93 0.69 -6.10
N LYS A 53 -21.84 1.40 -5.85
CA LYS A 53 -20.58 1.20 -6.56
C LYS A 53 -19.41 1.45 -5.63
N LYS A 54 -18.51 0.49 -5.53
CA LYS A 54 -17.28 0.66 -4.77
C LYS A 54 -16.32 1.60 -5.49
N PRO A 55 -15.62 2.47 -4.76
CA PRO A 55 -14.57 3.29 -5.33
C PRO A 55 -13.46 2.46 -5.99
N THR A 56 -12.88 3.02 -7.05
CA THR A 56 -11.72 2.43 -7.73
C THR A 56 -10.61 3.46 -7.87
N LEU A 57 -9.38 2.96 -7.93
CA LEU A 57 -8.16 3.73 -8.16
C LEU A 57 -7.29 2.98 -9.16
N THR A 58 -6.96 3.62 -10.26
CA THR A 58 -6.09 3.08 -11.31
C THR A 58 -4.79 3.87 -11.35
N PHE A 59 -3.68 3.17 -11.30
CA PHE A 59 -2.35 3.73 -11.51
C PHE A 59 -1.89 3.39 -12.92
N ASN A 60 -1.41 4.39 -13.64
CA ASN A 60 -0.75 4.24 -14.93
C ASN A 60 0.67 4.76 -14.78
N LEU A 61 1.62 3.86 -14.54
CA LEU A 61 3.03 4.20 -14.33
C LEU A 61 3.69 4.70 -15.61
N LYS A 62 3.18 4.32 -16.78
CA LYS A 62 3.73 4.74 -18.07
C LYS A 62 3.49 6.22 -18.36
N ASP A 63 2.32 6.72 -17.96
CA ASP A 63 1.86 8.08 -18.27
C ASP A 63 1.92 9.00 -17.04
N ASP A 64 2.42 8.52 -15.90
CA ASP A 64 2.46 9.19 -14.60
C ASP A 64 1.11 9.78 -14.20
N LYS A 65 0.06 8.95 -14.29
CA LYS A 65 -1.33 9.36 -14.05
C LYS A 65 -2.05 8.42 -13.10
N ILE A 66 -2.99 9.01 -12.38
CA ILE A 66 -4.03 8.29 -11.66
C ILE A 66 -5.39 8.61 -12.26
N THR A 67 -6.26 7.62 -12.25
CA THR A 67 -7.69 7.77 -12.57
C THR A 67 -8.50 6.92 -11.61
N GLY A 68 -9.78 7.18 -11.51
CA GLY A 68 -10.64 6.35 -10.68
C GLY A 68 -12.07 6.84 -10.60
N ASN A 69 -12.82 6.22 -9.72
CA ASN A 69 -14.18 6.59 -9.37
C ASN A 69 -14.31 6.60 -7.84
N ASN A 70 -14.91 7.64 -7.28
CA ASN A 70 -15.09 7.79 -5.83
C ASN A 70 -16.44 7.22 -5.33
N SER A 71 -17.03 6.29 -6.04
CA SER A 71 -18.39 5.76 -5.93
C SER A 71 -19.44 6.52 -6.77
N CYS A 72 -19.27 7.80 -7.01
CA CYS A 72 -20.20 8.69 -7.71
C CYS A 72 -19.50 9.33 -8.93
N ASN A 73 -18.45 10.08 -8.68
CA ASN A 73 -17.72 10.85 -9.67
C ASN A 73 -16.46 10.15 -10.19
N GLN A 74 -16.15 10.36 -11.46
CA GLN A 74 -14.85 10.02 -12.03
C GLN A 74 -13.83 11.07 -11.62
N TYR A 75 -12.59 10.65 -11.33
CA TYR A 75 -11.49 11.57 -11.04
C TYR A 75 -10.22 11.17 -11.80
N PHE A 76 -9.33 12.12 -11.97
CA PHE A 76 -8.03 11.95 -12.61
C PHE A 76 -7.04 12.95 -12.04
N GLY A 77 -5.76 12.61 -12.07
CA GLY A 77 -4.69 13.47 -11.56
C GLY A 77 -3.32 12.97 -11.98
N ALA A 78 -2.28 13.70 -11.59
CA ALA A 78 -0.91 13.26 -11.75
C ALA A 78 -0.58 12.17 -10.71
N LEU A 79 0.25 11.20 -11.08
CA LEU A 79 0.85 10.26 -10.15
C LEU A 79 2.13 10.88 -9.59
N ILE A 80 2.15 11.15 -8.29
CA ILE A 80 3.33 11.70 -7.59
C ILE A 80 3.79 10.66 -6.58
N MET A 81 4.91 10.00 -6.86
CA MET A 81 5.45 8.97 -5.98
C MET A 81 6.99 8.93 -6.00
N ASP A 82 7.57 8.49 -4.89
CA ASP A 82 8.99 8.24 -4.71
C ASP A 82 9.15 6.97 -3.85
N GLY A 83 9.56 5.87 -4.49
CA GLY A 83 9.59 4.57 -3.85
C GLY A 83 8.19 4.16 -3.36
N SER A 84 8.04 3.95 -2.06
CA SER A 84 6.75 3.65 -1.41
C SER A 84 5.97 4.88 -0.95
N LYS A 85 6.54 6.08 -1.09
CA LYS A 85 5.84 7.34 -0.79
C LYS A 85 4.94 7.72 -1.95
N ILE A 86 3.75 8.23 -1.63
CA ILE A 86 2.77 8.68 -2.62
C ILE A 86 2.06 9.93 -2.11
N ASN A 87 1.77 10.87 -3.00
CA ASN A 87 1.15 12.14 -2.64
C ASN A 87 -0.03 12.43 -3.57
N PHE A 88 -1.23 12.32 -3.04
CA PHE A 88 -2.45 12.66 -3.75
C PHE A 88 -2.86 14.14 -3.58
N LYS A 89 -2.40 14.79 -2.51
CA LYS A 89 -2.75 16.19 -2.21
C LYS A 89 -2.25 17.13 -3.30
N ASP A 90 -1.05 16.89 -3.81
CA ASP A 90 -0.42 17.73 -4.84
C ASP A 90 -0.68 17.20 -6.26
N ALA A 91 -1.41 16.09 -6.39
CA ALA A 91 -1.72 15.44 -7.68
C ALA A 91 -2.64 16.25 -8.60
N LYS A 92 -3.14 17.41 -8.15
CA LYS A 92 -4.06 18.30 -8.91
C LYS A 92 -5.26 17.51 -9.44
N ILE A 93 -5.96 16.80 -8.54
CA ILE A 93 -7.07 15.93 -8.91
C ILE A 93 -8.23 16.77 -9.44
N GLY A 94 -8.60 16.52 -10.68
CA GLY A 94 -9.86 16.95 -11.28
C GLY A 94 -10.91 15.86 -11.20
N MET A 95 -12.20 16.23 -11.14
CA MET A 95 -13.30 15.26 -11.10
C MET A 95 -14.56 15.80 -11.79
N THR A 96 -15.45 14.89 -12.17
CA THR A 96 -16.82 15.23 -12.57
C THR A 96 -17.63 15.75 -11.37
N MET A 97 -18.71 16.46 -11.64
CA MET A 97 -19.54 17.13 -10.62
C MET A 97 -20.99 16.64 -10.70
N MET A 98 -21.19 15.33 -10.57
CA MET A 98 -22.54 14.76 -10.48
C MET A 98 -23.09 14.94 -9.07
N ALA A 99 -24.41 15.05 -8.93
CA ALA A 99 -25.07 14.97 -7.62
C ALA A 99 -24.96 13.54 -7.08
N CYS A 100 -24.41 13.41 -5.87
CA CYS A 100 -24.19 12.14 -5.21
C CYS A 100 -25.19 11.92 -4.08
N GLU A 101 -25.63 10.69 -3.89
CA GLU A 101 -26.39 10.30 -2.71
C GLU A 101 -25.42 9.98 -1.56
N GLY A 102 -25.73 10.49 -0.36
CA GLY A 102 -24.86 10.31 0.80
C GLY A 102 -23.59 11.14 0.76
N ASN A 103 -22.54 10.67 1.42
CA ASN A 103 -21.25 11.35 1.55
C ASN A 103 -20.03 10.43 1.30
N GLY A 104 -20.24 9.26 0.72
CA GLY A 104 -19.17 8.30 0.47
C GLY A 104 -18.06 8.84 -0.44
N ASP A 105 -18.44 9.62 -1.45
CA ASP A 105 -17.52 10.30 -2.37
C ASP A 105 -16.59 11.28 -1.64
N SER A 106 -17.14 12.12 -0.77
CA SER A 106 -16.37 13.07 0.02
C SER A 106 -15.46 12.37 1.03
N VAL A 107 -15.95 11.35 1.73
CA VAL A 107 -15.18 10.54 2.68
C VAL A 107 -14.00 9.87 1.97
N TYR A 108 -14.23 9.32 0.77
CA TYR A 108 -13.17 8.71 -0.02
C TYR A 108 -12.08 9.72 -0.40
N MET A 109 -12.46 10.87 -0.95
CA MET A 109 -11.50 11.89 -1.38
C MET A 109 -10.73 12.51 -0.22
N GLU A 110 -11.38 12.73 0.93
CA GLU A 110 -10.70 13.20 2.15
C GLU A 110 -9.66 12.20 2.67
N ALA A 111 -9.99 10.91 2.66
CA ALA A 111 -9.06 9.87 3.06
C ALA A 111 -7.88 9.79 2.07
N LEU A 112 -8.17 9.81 0.77
CA LEU A 112 -7.15 9.76 -0.28
C LEU A 112 -6.13 10.92 -0.16
N ASN A 113 -6.59 12.13 0.14
CA ASN A 113 -5.74 13.31 0.30
C ASN A 113 -4.82 13.27 1.54
N LYS A 114 -5.05 12.35 2.48
CA LYS A 114 -4.23 12.18 3.70
C LYS A 114 -3.15 11.12 3.56
N ILE A 115 -3.14 10.38 2.45
CA ILE A 115 -2.20 9.28 2.24
C ILE A 115 -0.79 9.79 2.00
N GLU A 116 0.17 9.11 2.63
CA GLU A 116 1.61 9.43 2.54
C GLU A 116 2.43 8.30 1.92
N SER A 117 1.94 7.06 2.02
CA SER A 117 2.68 5.89 1.55
C SER A 117 1.75 4.74 1.19
N TYR A 118 2.32 3.71 0.55
CA TYR A 118 1.61 2.48 0.25
C TYR A 118 2.45 1.24 0.50
N THR A 119 1.77 0.11 0.69
CA THR A 119 2.35 -1.23 0.67
C THR A 119 1.48 -2.16 -0.17
N ILE A 120 2.10 -3.16 -0.80
CA ILE A 120 1.40 -4.21 -1.52
C ILE A 120 1.67 -5.54 -0.81
N THR A 121 0.63 -6.26 -0.48
CA THR A 121 0.64 -7.53 0.25
C THR A 121 -0.12 -8.61 -0.51
N ASP A 122 -0.26 -9.79 0.08
CA ASP A 122 -1.03 -10.92 -0.46
C ASP A 122 -0.64 -11.27 -1.91
N ASP A 123 0.68 -11.44 -2.12
CA ASP A 123 1.25 -11.76 -3.43
C ASP A 123 0.84 -10.80 -4.57
N GLY A 124 0.68 -9.51 -4.23
CA GLY A 124 0.34 -8.47 -5.18
C GLY A 124 -1.16 -8.22 -5.34
N ASN A 125 -2.01 -8.84 -4.51
CA ASN A 125 -3.46 -8.71 -4.62
C ASN A 125 -4.07 -7.65 -3.71
N THR A 126 -3.33 -7.17 -2.71
CA THR A 126 -3.81 -6.18 -1.74
C THR A 126 -2.93 -4.94 -1.74
N LEU A 127 -3.53 -3.78 -2.00
CA LEU A 127 -2.90 -2.47 -1.86
C LEU A 127 -3.40 -1.82 -0.57
N ASN A 128 -2.48 -1.45 0.31
CA ASN A 128 -2.76 -0.66 1.49
C ASN A 128 -2.22 0.77 1.29
N LEU A 129 -3.06 1.76 1.49
CA LEU A 129 -2.69 3.17 1.52
C LEU A 129 -2.63 3.65 2.96
N LEU A 130 -1.53 4.31 3.36
CA LEU A 130 -1.20 4.60 4.76
C LEU A 130 -1.06 6.10 5.01
N LEU A 131 -1.44 6.49 6.23
CA LEU A 131 -1.04 7.74 6.88
C LEU A 131 -0.12 7.36 8.05
N GLY A 132 1.15 7.70 7.96
CA GLY A 132 2.16 7.17 8.87
C GLY A 132 2.17 5.64 8.84
N ASN A 133 1.90 5.00 9.98
CA ASN A 133 1.84 3.55 10.11
C ASN A 133 0.40 2.97 10.12
N VAL A 134 -0.60 3.82 9.87
CA VAL A 134 -2.02 3.41 9.91
C VAL A 134 -2.53 3.17 8.50
N VAL A 135 -3.11 1.98 8.26
CA VAL A 135 -3.81 1.69 7.01
C VAL A 135 -5.12 2.47 7.00
N MET A 136 -5.19 3.49 6.16
CA MET A 136 -6.37 4.33 5.98
C MET A 136 -7.36 3.72 5.00
N MET A 137 -6.83 3.13 3.92
CA MET A 137 -7.63 2.54 2.85
C MET A 137 -6.98 1.23 2.40
N ARG A 138 -7.80 0.24 2.06
CA ARG A 138 -7.34 -1.03 1.48
C ARG A 138 -8.12 -1.32 0.23
N PHE A 139 -7.40 -1.86 -0.75
CA PHE A 139 -7.95 -2.18 -2.06
C PHE A 139 -7.57 -3.61 -2.47
N THR A 140 -8.41 -4.19 -3.32
CA THR A 140 -8.15 -5.45 -4.01
C THR A 140 -7.80 -5.17 -5.46
N HIS A 141 -6.79 -5.86 -6.00
CA HIS A 141 -6.39 -5.72 -7.40
C HIS A 141 -7.48 -6.30 -8.32
N LEU A 142 -7.95 -5.52 -9.28
CA LEU A 142 -8.83 -5.97 -10.34
C LEU A 142 -7.98 -6.52 -11.50
N LYS A 143 -8.18 -7.79 -11.82
CA LYS A 143 -7.49 -8.49 -12.92
C LYS A 143 -8.22 -8.30 -14.22
#